data_de4fb58e18f26a753c7d7a703e6514c7
#
_entry.id   de4fb58e18f26a753c7d7a703e6514c7
#
_cell.length_a   1.000
_cell.length_b   1.000
_cell.length_c   1.000
_cell.angle_alpha   90.00
_cell.angle_beta   90.00
_cell.angle_gamma   90.00
#
_symmetry.space_group_name_H-M   'P 1'
#
loop_
_entity.id
_entity.type
_entity.pdbx_description
1 polymer ?
#
loop_
_entity_poly.entity_id
_entity_poly.type
_entity_poly.pdbx_seq_one_letter_code
_entity_poly.pdbx_strand_id
1 'polypeptide(L)'
;MEKDPLIIAGKAYNSRLLVGTGKYSSEKQALEAIKASNSEIVTVAIRRVELDSENRSDSILNYITPEKYKILPNTAGCFSAKEAIRIACLGRELLNGENLIKLEVLKDKETLMPLMKETVVAAKELVLLGFEVMVYCTDEIDYAINLEDIGLSLIHISEPTRQAEI
;
A
#
# COMPACT_ATOMS: atom_id res chain seq x y z
N MET A 1 13.34 -2.81 28.79
CA MET A 1 13.50 -3.30 27.41
C MET A 1 13.58 -2.08 26.52
N GLU A 2 14.68 -1.91 25.79
CA GLU A 2 14.78 -0.87 24.77
C GLU A 2 13.66 -1.10 23.75
N LYS A 3 12.90 -0.05 23.44
CA LYS A 3 11.90 -0.12 22.38
C LYS A 3 12.65 -0.18 21.04
N ASP A 4 12.46 -1.25 20.29
CA ASP A 4 12.94 -1.40 18.92
C ASP A 4 11.81 -0.97 17.95
N PRO A 5 11.68 0.32 17.62
CA PRO A 5 10.60 0.83 16.80
C PRO A 5 10.80 0.42 15.33
N LEU A 6 9.70 0.22 14.62
CA LEU A 6 9.73 0.08 13.17
C LEU A 6 9.96 1.45 12.53
N ILE A 7 11.00 1.56 11.70
CA ILE A 7 11.26 2.80 10.95
C ILE A 7 10.80 2.64 9.51
N ILE A 8 9.85 3.49 9.09
CA ILE A 8 9.39 3.57 7.70
C ILE A 8 9.40 5.04 7.27
N ALA A 9 10.02 5.34 6.14
CA ALA A 9 10.06 6.70 5.58
C ALA A 9 10.57 7.73 6.62
N GLY A 10 11.60 7.37 7.39
CA GLY A 10 12.20 8.20 8.43
C GLY A 10 11.34 8.40 9.69
N LYS A 11 10.14 7.80 9.78
CA LYS A 11 9.25 7.86 10.94
C LYS A 11 9.30 6.57 11.75
N ALA A 12 9.27 6.71 13.08
CA ALA A 12 9.26 5.60 14.01
C ALA A 12 7.83 5.21 14.40
N TYR A 13 7.54 3.90 14.35
CA TYR A 13 6.26 3.31 14.73
C TYR A 13 6.47 2.27 15.84
N ASN A 14 5.56 2.23 16.79
CA ASN A 14 5.61 1.24 17.88
C ASN A 14 4.99 -0.10 17.46
N SER A 15 4.01 -0.07 16.55
CA SER A 15 3.41 -1.26 15.99
C SER A 15 4.17 -1.72 14.73
N ARG A 16 4.47 -3.01 14.65
CA ARG A 16 5.03 -3.64 13.44
C ARG A 16 3.96 -4.19 12.50
N LEU A 17 2.68 -4.03 12.89
CA LEU A 17 1.55 -4.49 12.09
C LEU A 17 1.03 -3.35 11.22
N LEU A 18 0.96 -3.60 9.91
CA LEU A 18 0.24 -2.78 8.94
C LEU A 18 -1.09 -3.47 8.65
N VAL A 19 -2.20 -2.77 8.84
CA VAL A 19 -3.53 -3.35 8.65
C VAL A 19 -4.19 -2.82 7.39
N GLY A 20 -4.88 -3.71 6.66
CA GLY A 20 -5.64 -3.34 5.47
C GLY A 20 -7.09 -2.99 5.78
N THR A 21 -7.73 -2.27 4.86
CA THR A 21 -9.15 -1.87 4.96
C THR A 21 -10.07 -2.72 4.07
N GLY A 22 -9.51 -3.66 3.32
CA GLY A 22 -10.27 -4.47 2.36
C GLY A 22 -10.91 -5.71 2.96
N LYS A 23 -11.98 -6.20 2.30
CA LYS A 23 -12.68 -7.47 2.60
C LYS A 23 -13.44 -7.55 3.93
N TYR A 24 -13.64 -6.46 4.63
CA TYR A 24 -14.58 -6.40 5.74
C TYR A 24 -16.03 -6.29 5.23
N SER A 25 -16.98 -6.77 6.00
CA SER A 25 -18.41 -6.71 5.65
C SER A 25 -18.99 -5.29 5.75
N SER A 26 -18.32 -4.39 6.49
CA SER A 26 -18.69 -2.98 6.64
C SER A 26 -17.50 -2.13 7.09
N GLU A 27 -17.57 -0.82 6.83
CA GLU A 27 -16.60 0.18 7.30
C GLU A 27 -16.47 0.16 8.84
N LYS A 28 -17.59 -0.05 9.54
CA LYS A 28 -17.61 -0.17 11.00
C LYS A 28 -16.77 -1.36 11.48
N GLN A 29 -16.90 -2.51 10.83
CA GLN A 29 -16.10 -3.70 11.17
C GLN A 29 -14.63 -3.48 10.87
N ALA A 30 -14.29 -2.82 9.75
CA ALA A 30 -12.92 -2.45 9.43
C ALA A 30 -12.33 -1.55 10.54
N LEU A 31 -13.07 -0.53 10.96
CA LEU A 31 -12.64 0.38 12.02
C LEU A 31 -12.44 -0.33 13.37
N GLU A 32 -13.32 -1.24 13.73
CA GLU A 32 -13.19 -2.06 14.96
C GLU A 32 -11.93 -2.93 14.91
N ALA A 33 -11.64 -3.56 13.77
CA ALA A 33 -10.43 -4.36 13.57
C ALA A 33 -9.16 -3.50 13.65
N ILE A 34 -9.16 -2.32 13.02
CA ILE A 34 -8.05 -1.36 13.07
C ILE A 34 -7.78 -0.94 14.52
N LYS A 35 -8.83 -0.60 15.28
CA LYS A 35 -8.69 -0.23 16.70
C LYS A 35 -8.15 -1.40 17.54
N ALA A 36 -8.68 -2.59 17.34
CA ALA A 36 -8.27 -3.79 18.10
C ALA A 36 -6.82 -4.21 17.80
N SER A 37 -6.34 -3.95 16.59
CA SER A 37 -4.97 -4.29 16.17
C SER A 37 -3.89 -3.41 16.80
N ASN A 38 -4.22 -2.24 17.32
CA ASN A 38 -3.28 -1.18 17.71
C ASN A 38 -2.27 -0.82 16.62
N SER A 39 -2.62 -1.04 15.35
CA SER A 39 -1.78 -0.67 14.22
C SER A 39 -1.75 0.84 14.04
N GLU A 40 -0.57 1.38 13.80
CA GLU A 40 -0.37 2.82 13.54
C GLU A 40 -0.42 3.13 12.03
N ILE A 41 -0.25 2.10 11.18
CA ILE A 41 -0.26 2.22 9.72
C ILE A 41 -1.45 1.44 9.15
N VAL A 42 -2.27 2.14 8.35
CA VAL A 42 -3.46 1.55 7.72
C VAL A 42 -3.36 1.68 6.21
N THR A 43 -3.46 0.55 5.49
CA THR A 43 -3.39 0.56 4.03
C THR A 43 -4.76 0.78 3.41
N VAL A 44 -4.82 1.65 2.40
CA VAL A 44 -6.05 2.03 1.71
C VAL A 44 -5.88 1.93 0.20
N ALA A 45 -6.78 1.21 -0.46
CA ALA A 45 -6.80 1.11 -1.92
C ALA A 45 -7.43 2.38 -2.53
N ILE A 46 -6.63 3.20 -3.20
CA ILE A 46 -7.08 4.47 -3.77
C ILE A 46 -8.18 4.29 -4.80
N ARG A 47 -8.12 3.24 -5.62
CA ARG A 47 -9.21 2.94 -6.59
C ARG A 47 -10.57 2.73 -5.94
N ARG A 48 -10.63 2.19 -4.73
CA ARG A 48 -11.91 2.05 -4.00
C ARG A 48 -12.43 3.41 -3.56
N VAL A 49 -11.56 4.27 -3.04
CA VAL A 49 -11.94 5.63 -2.64
C VAL A 49 -12.47 6.43 -3.82
N GLU A 50 -11.85 6.27 -5.02
CA GLU A 50 -12.31 6.91 -6.25
C GLU A 50 -13.71 6.42 -6.67
N LEU A 51 -13.96 5.10 -6.60
CA LEU A 51 -15.25 4.50 -6.97
C LEU A 51 -16.37 4.85 -5.98
N ASP A 52 -16.03 4.98 -4.70
CA ASP A 52 -16.97 5.35 -3.63
C ASP A 52 -17.24 6.86 -3.58
N SER A 53 -16.62 7.66 -4.45
CA SER A 53 -16.76 9.13 -4.46
C SER A 53 -18.19 9.61 -4.71
N GLU A 54 -19.06 8.79 -5.30
CA GLU A 54 -20.49 9.05 -5.45
C GLU A 54 -21.26 8.95 -4.10
N ASN A 55 -20.73 8.17 -3.13
CA ASN A 55 -21.27 8.01 -1.77
C ASN A 55 -20.28 8.48 -0.70
N ARG A 56 -19.89 9.74 -0.73
CA ARG A 56 -18.88 10.33 0.18
C ARG A 56 -19.19 10.17 1.68
N SER A 57 -20.44 9.85 2.05
CA SER A 57 -20.84 9.65 3.44
C SER A 57 -20.21 8.41 4.09
N ASP A 58 -19.89 7.37 3.32
CA ASP A 58 -19.45 6.07 3.83
C ASP A 58 -18.00 5.73 3.50
N SER A 59 -17.20 6.70 3.05
CA SER A 59 -15.77 6.45 2.77
C SER A 59 -15.02 6.11 4.06
N ILE A 60 -14.21 5.06 4.02
CA ILE A 60 -13.32 4.68 5.14
C ILE A 60 -12.42 5.83 5.59
N LEU A 61 -12.05 6.75 4.68
CA LEU A 61 -11.24 7.93 4.99
C LEU A 61 -11.92 8.91 5.95
N ASN A 62 -13.26 8.85 6.10
CA ASN A 62 -13.96 9.63 7.10
C ASN A 62 -13.75 9.12 8.53
N TYR A 63 -13.33 7.86 8.67
CA TYR A 63 -13.13 7.20 9.96
C TYR A 63 -11.65 7.05 10.32
N ILE A 64 -10.78 6.98 9.31
CA ILE A 64 -9.34 6.86 9.47
C ILE A 64 -8.71 8.20 9.20
N THR A 65 -8.49 8.98 10.26
CA THR A 65 -7.94 10.34 10.12
C THR A 65 -6.42 10.34 10.20
N PRO A 66 -5.72 11.21 9.44
CA PRO A 66 -4.26 11.31 9.45
C PRO A 66 -3.66 11.65 10.82
N GLU A 67 -4.45 12.23 11.73
CA GLU A 67 -4.04 12.56 13.10
C GLU A 67 -3.88 11.32 13.98
N LYS A 68 -4.61 10.25 13.65
CA LYS A 68 -4.60 8.99 14.42
C LYS A 68 -3.80 7.90 13.78
N TYR A 69 -3.79 7.85 12.46
CA TYR A 69 -3.20 6.76 11.69
C TYR A 69 -2.32 7.31 10.57
N LYS A 70 -1.20 6.65 10.33
CA LYS A 70 -0.49 6.83 9.07
C LYS A 70 -1.26 6.09 7.98
N ILE A 71 -1.85 6.83 7.05
CA ILE A 71 -2.50 6.24 5.89
C ILE A 71 -1.41 5.86 4.89
N LEU A 72 -1.41 4.59 4.46
CA LEU A 72 -0.55 4.07 3.42
C LEU A 72 -1.42 3.77 2.19
N PRO A 73 -1.53 4.71 1.24
CA PRO A 73 -2.26 4.45 0.00
C PRO A 73 -1.59 3.36 -0.81
N ASN A 74 -2.39 2.57 -1.54
CA ASN A 74 -1.86 1.56 -2.45
C ASN A 74 -2.52 1.63 -3.82
N THR A 75 -1.82 1.06 -4.81
CA THR A 75 -2.25 0.99 -6.21
C THR A 75 -2.90 -0.36 -6.56
N ALA A 76 -3.50 -1.03 -5.57
CA ALA A 76 -4.16 -2.32 -5.76
C ALA A 76 -5.18 -2.29 -6.91
N GLY A 77 -5.15 -3.34 -7.74
CA GLY A 77 -6.01 -3.47 -8.91
C GLY A 77 -5.52 -2.73 -10.15
N CYS A 78 -4.29 -2.23 -10.18
CA CYS A 78 -3.63 -1.74 -11.39
C CYS A 78 -2.92 -2.87 -12.12
N PHE A 79 -3.00 -2.86 -13.45
CA PHE A 79 -2.44 -3.89 -14.33
C PHE A 79 -1.36 -3.35 -15.29
N SER A 80 -0.97 -2.09 -15.13
CA SER A 80 0.12 -1.46 -15.87
C SER A 80 0.83 -0.40 -15.03
N ALA A 81 2.10 -0.12 -15.37
CA ALA A 81 2.87 0.95 -14.74
C ALA A 81 2.17 2.30 -14.85
N LYS A 82 1.66 2.64 -16.03
CA LYS A 82 0.96 3.90 -16.29
C LYS A 82 -0.25 4.09 -15.37
N GLU A 83 -1.04 3.03 -15.18
CA GLU A 83 -2.20 3.07 -14.30
C GLU A 83 -1.77 3.25 -12.84
N ALA A 84 -0.78 2.48 -12.39
CA ALA A 84 -0.29 2.57 -11.01
C ALA A 84 0.29 3.96 -10.69
N ILE A 85 1.06 4.56 -11.60
CA ILE A 85 1.58 5.92 -11.44
C ILE A 85 0.44 6.92 -11.31
N ARG A 86 -0.58 6.85 -12.20
CA ARG A 86 -1.76 7.72 -12.14
C ARG A 86 -2.48 7.60 -10.80
N ILE A 87 -2.71 6.37 -10.32
CA ILE A 87 -3.39 6.12 -9.04
C ILE A 87 -2.54 6.60 -7.85
N ALA A 88 -1.22 6.43 -7.90
CA ALA A 88 -0.33 6.96 -6.86
C ALA A 88 -0.40 8.49 -6.77
N CYS A 89 -0.33 9.19 -7.91
CA CYS A 89 -0.47 10.65 -7.97
C CYS A 89 -1.83 11.12 -7.41
N LEU A 90 -2.92 10.45 -7.79
CA LEU A 90 -4.25 10.71 -7.25
C LEU A 90 -4.28 10.51 -5.73
N GLY A 91 -3.67 9.43 -5.22
CA GLY A 91 -3.55 9.17 -3.79
C GLY A 91 -2.84 10.29 -3.04
N ARG A 92 -1.75 10.82 -3.61
CA ARG A 92 -1.01 11.97 -3.06
C ARG A 92 -1.88 13.22 -2.98
N GLU A 93 -2.66 13.51 -4.01
CA GLU A 93 -3.58 14.65 -4.02
C GLU A 93 -4.68 14.48 -2.97
N LEU A 94 -5.31 13.31 -2.89
CA LEU A 94 -6.37 13.01 -1.92
C LEU A 94 -5.90 13.06 -0.46
N LEU A 95 -4.61 12.77 -0.22
CA LEU A 95 -4.02 12.71 1.12
C LEU A 95 -3.10 13.92 1.40
N ASN A 96 -3.38 15.08 0.79
CA ASN A 96 -2.71 16.36 1.07
C ASN A 96 -1.17 16.32 0.92
N GLY A 97 -0.68 15.63 -0.09
CA GLY A 97 0.75 15.59 -0.41
C GLY A 97 1.50 14.41 0.24
N GLU A 98 0.80 13.38 0.71
CA GLU A 98 1.45 12.17 1.24
C GLU A 98 2.27 11.47 0.14
N ASN A 99 3.56 11.29 0.40
CA ASN A 99 4.49 10.70 -0.56
C ASN A 99 4.72 9.20 -0.36
N LEU A 100 4.38 8.64 0.81
CA LEU A 100 4.52 7.21 1.03
C LEU A 100 3.42 6.46 0.28
N ILE A 101 3.80 5.49 -0.56
CA ILE A 101 2.88 4.69 -1.39
C ILE A 101 3.25 3.21 -1.35
N LYS A 102 2.26 2.33 -1.29
CA LYS A 102 2.45 0.90 -1.55
C LYS A 102 2.12 0.59 -3.01
N LEU A 103 3.17 0.38 -3.79
CA LEU A 103 3.06 0.07 -5.22
C LEU A 103 2.69 -1.39 -5.43
N GLU A 104 1.61 -1.60 -6.15
CA GLU A 104 1.15 -2.90 -6.63
C GLU A 104 0.80 -2.80 -8.12
N VAL A 105 1.43 -3.61 -8.95
CA VAL A 105 1.05 -3.81 -10.37
C VAL A 105 0.83 -5.28 -10.58
N LEU A 106 -0.39 -5.69 -10.88
CA LEU A 106 -0.82 -7.08 -10.91
C LEU A 106 -0.76 -7.65 -12.34
N LYS A 107 -0.42 -8.91 -12.43
CA LYS A 107 -0.44 -9.66 -13.69
C LYS A 107 -1.88 -9.94 -14.14
N ASP A 108 -2.70 -10.41 -13.22
CA ASP A 108 -4.09 -10.76 -13.46
C ASP A 108 -4.92 -10.68 -12.16
N LYS A 109 -6.25 -10.80 -12.30
CA LYS A 109 -7.18 -10.72 -11.17
C LYS A 109 -7.31 -12.01 -10.38
N GLU A 110 -6.90 -13.13 -10.94
CA GLU A 110 -7.09 -14.45 -10.35
C GLU A 110 -5.95 -14.79 -9.40
N THR A 111 -4.71 -14.64 -9.88
CA THR A 111 -3.52 -14.97 -9.09
C THR A 111 -3.07 -13.83 -8.19
N LEU A 112 -3.39 -12.58 -8.54
CA LEU A 112 -2.92 -11.36 -7.89
C LEU A 112 -1.38 -11.25 -7.82
N MET A 113 -0.66 -12.03 -8.63
CA MET A 113 0.79 -12.00 -8.69
C MET A 113 1.28 -10.67 -9.27
N PRO A 114 2.41 -10.14 -8.78
CA PRO A 114 2.96 -8.90 -9.31
C PRO A 114 3.50 -9.10 -10.73
N LEU A 115 3.26 -8.12 -11.58
CA LEU A 115 3.83 -8.02 -12.93
C LEU A 115 5.16 -7.24 -12.85
N MET A 116 6.23 -7.95 -12.54
CA MET A 116 7.50 -7.33 -12.13
C MET A 116 8.09 -6.35 -13.13
N LYS A 117 7.99 -6.61 -14.44
CA LYS A 117 8.47 -5.68 -15.48
C LYS A 117 7.79 -4.31 -15.36
N GLU A 118 6.47 -4.29 -15.21
CA GLU A 118 5.70 -3.06 -15.04
C GLU A 118 5.93 -2.45 -13.64
N THR A 119 6.10 -3.29 -12.62
CA THR A 119 6.40 -2.86 -11.25
C THR A 119 7.70 -2.06 -11.20
N VAL A 120 8.78 -2.54 -11.82
CA VAL A 120 10.07 -1.83 -11.87
C VAL A 120 9.96 -0.52 -12.62
N VAL A 121 9.24 -0.48 -13.75
CA VAL A 121 8.99 0.75 -14.50
C VAL A 121 8.24 1.78 -13.64
N ALA A 122 7.17 1.34 -12.97
CA ALA A 122 6.38 2.22 -12.11
C ALA A 122 7.19 2.71 -10.90
N ALA A 123 7.97 1.83 -10.26
CA ALA A 123 8.81 2.17 -9.12
C ALA A 123 9.81 3.27 -9.46
N LYS A 124 10.52 3.12 -10.59
CA LYS A 124 11.49 4.10 -11.08
C LYS A 124 10.86 5.48 -11.29
N GLU A 125 9.73 5.53 -11.95
CA GLU A 125 9.03 6.79 -12.21
C GLU A 125 8.50 7.43 -10.92
N LEU A 126 7.95 6.63 -10.00
CA LEU A 126 7.44 7.13 -8.72
C LEU A 126 8.57 7.70 -7.84
N VAL A 127 9.75 7.07 -7.82
CA VAL A 127 10.92 7.61 -7.11
C VAL A 127 11.35 8.95 -7.73
N LEU A 128 11.39 9.07 -9.06
CA LEU A 128 11.69 10.35 -9.76
C LEU A 128 10.64 11.43 -9.43
N LEU A 129 9.39 11.06 -9.22
CA LEU A 129 8.31 11.96 -8.79
C LEU A 129 8.35 12.29 -7.28
N GLY A 130 9.34 11.81 -6.54
CA GLY A 130 9.55 12.08 -5.13
C GLY A 130 8.67 11.25 -4.19
N PHE A 131 8.18 10.11 -4.64
CA PHE A 131 7.50 9.15 -3.75
C PHE A 131 8.49 8.31 -2.95
N GLU A 132 8.11 7.97 -1.74
CA GLU A 132 8.70 6.93 -0.91
C GLU A 132 7.94 5.63 -1.17
N VAL A 133 8.55 4.72 -1.92
CA VAL A 133 7.84 3.55 -2.46
C VAL A 133 8.10 2.31 -1.62
N MET A 134 7.03 1.73 -1.07
CA MET A 134 7.00 0.35 -0.60
C MET A 134 6.46 -0.50 -1.76
N VAL A 135 7.17 -1.52 -2.18
CA VAL A 135 6.82 -2.28 -3.38
C VAL A 135 6.34 -3.68 -3.05
N TYR A 136 5.27 -4.12 -3.72
CA TYR A 136 4.84 -5.52 -3.77
C TYR A 136 5.56 -6.23 -4.92
N CYS A 137 6.40 -7.23 -4.61
CA CYS A 137 7.21 -7.94 -5.59
C CYS A 137 7.20 -9.45 -5.37
N THR A 138 7.76 -10.18 -6.35
CA THR A 138 8.08 -11.61 -6.23
C THR A 138 9.36 -11.81 -5.43
N ASP A 139 9.67 -13.06 -5.11
CA ASP A 139 10.89 -13.50 -4.42
C ASP A 139 12.11 -13.66 -5.35
N GLU A 140 12.01 -13.20 -6.59
CA GLU A 140 13.11 -13.23 -7.55
C GLU A 140 14.18 -12.20 -7.18
N ILE A 141 15.39 -12.68 -6.87
CA ILE A 141 16.51 -11.86 -6.37
C ILE A 141 16.87 -10.73 -7.34
N ASP A 142 16.88 -11.00 -8.65
CA ASP A 142 17.25 -10.00 -9.66
C ASP A 142 16.32 -8.79 -9.65
N TYR A 143 15.04 -9.00 -9.39
CA TYR A 143 14.11 -7.87 -9.24
C TYR A 143 14.31 -7.12 -7.92
N ALA A 144 14.65 -7.81 -6.84
CA ALA A 144 14.96 -7.16 -5.58
C ALA A 144 16.18 -6.25 -5.70
N ILE A 145 17.25 -6.72 -6.36
CA ILE A 145 18.45 -5.93 -6.65
C ILE A 145 18.12 -4.72 -7.53
N ASN A 146 17.35 -4.93 -8.61
CA ASN A 146 16.92 -3.81 -9.48
C ASN A 146 16.12 -2.74 -8.74
N LEU A 147 15.28 -3.15 -7.79
CA LEU A 147 14.49 -2.23 -6.98
C LEU A 147 15.37 -1.47 -5.97
N GLU A 148 16.36 -2.12 -5.37
CA GLU A 148 17.35 -1.49 -4.50
C GLU A 148 18.19 -0.46 -5.29
N ASP A 149 18.65 -0.79 -6.49
CA ASP A 149 19.40 0.11 -7.39
C ASP A 149 18.61 1.37 -7.78
N ILE A 150 17.27 1.26 -7.84
CA ILE A 150 16.37 2.41 -8.06
C ILE A 150 16.28 3.29 -6.80
N GLY A 151 16.73 2.81 -5.65
CA GLY A 151 16.70 3.52 -4.37
C GLY A 151 15.55 3.12 -3.45
N LEU A 152 14.91 1.98 -3.68
CA LEU A 152 13.91 1.44 -2.75
C LEU A 152 14.58 0.78 -1.56
N SER A 153 14.15 1.15 -0.36
CA SER A 153 14.59 0.53 0.90
C SER A 153 13.51 -0.34 1.55
N LEU A 154 12.29 -0.30 1.01
CA LEU A 154 11.13 -1.04 1.53
C LEU A 154 10.57 -1.96 0.45
N ILE A 155 10.92 -3.23 0.55
CA ILE A 155 10.47 -4.28 -0.37
C ILE A 155 9.54 -5.21 0.41
N HIS A 156 8.30 -5.38 -0.05
CA HIS A 156 7.36 -6.35 0.49
C HIS A 156 7.31 -7.55 -0.46
N ILE A 157 8.04 -8.59 -0.11
CA ILE A 157 7.98 -9.88 -0.80
C ILE A 157 6.71 -10.59 -0.36
N SER A 158 5.86 -10.94 -1.32
CA SER A 158 4.74 -11.83 -1.04
C SER A 158 5.26 -13.26 -0.98
N GLU A 159 5.17 -13.87 0.18
CA GLU A 159 5.24 -15.32 0.23
C GLU A 159 4.06 -15.89 -0.56
N PRO A 160 4.26 -16.96 -1.34
CA PRO A 160 3.16 -17.71 -1.92
C PRO A 160 2.40 -18.36 -0.76
N THR A 161 1.51 -17.61 -0.13
CA THR A 161 0.51 -18.19 0.75
C THR A 161 -0.36 -19.06 -0.14
N ARG A 162 -0.05 -20.35 -0.19
CA ARG A 162 -1.06 -21.34 -0.54
C ARG A 162 -2.19 -21.11 0.44
N GLN A 163 -3.27 -20.56 -0.04
CA GLN A 163 -4.52 -20.61 0.68
C GLN A 163 -4.75 -22.10 0.95
N ALA A 164 -4.70 -22.48 2.23
CA ALA A 164 -5.07 -23.82 2.59
C ALA A 164 -6.48 -24.02 2.07
N GLU A 165 -6.65 -24.96 1.17
CA GLU A 165 -7.98 -25.43 0.78
C GLU A 165 -8.61 -25.98 2.05
N ILE A 166 -9.61 -25.28 2.56
CA ILE A 166 -10.47 -25.71 3.64
C ILE A 166 -11.66 -26.43 3.02
#